data_86e8c2a92ee3857d970633b8e2833040
#
_entry.id   86e8c2a92ee3857d970633b8e2833040
#
_cell.length_a   1.000
_cell.length_b   1.000
_cell.length_c   1.000
_cell.angle_alpha   90.00
_cell.angle_beta   90.00
_cell.angle_gamma   90.00
#
_symmetry.space_group_name_H-M   'P 1'
#
loop_
_entity.id
_entity.type
_entity.pdbx_description
1 polymer ?
#
loop_
_entity_poly.entity_id
_entity_poly.type
_entity_poly.pdbx_seq_one_letter_code
_entity_poly.pdbx_strand_id
1 'polypeptide(L)'
;METIFSKIINGEIPCYKVAEDENYFSFLDINPLAEGHTLVVPKNPIDYIFDMDNVSLSGFIVFAKQVAIAIKKHFPCEKVGMAVIGLEVPHAHIHLVPINDVYDIDFKKKKLKLTEKQFKEIAQKIASSVSLH
;
A
#
# COMPACT_ATOMS: atom_id res chain seq x y z
N MET A 1 -14.54 -12.23 -8.86
CA MET A 1 -15.07 -11.10 -8.08
C MET A 1 -14.33 -9.83 -8.44
N GLU A 2 -15.07 -8.76 -8.68
CA GLU A 2 -14.47 -7.46 -9.01
C GLU A 2 -14.64 -6.50 -7.83
N THR A 3 -13.55 -5.87 -7.43
CA THR A 3 -13.54 -4.89 -6.34
C THR A 3 -13.06 -3.54 -6.88
N ILE A 4 -13.14 -2.49 -6.04
CA ILE A 4 -12.58 -1.19 -6.40
C ILE A 4 -11.08 -1.31 -6.70
N PHE A 5 -10.36 -2.18 -5.99
CA PHE A 5 -8.93 -2.38 -6.24
C PHE A 5 -8.69 -3.13 -7.56
N SER A 6 -9.57 -4.07 -7.95
CA SER A 6 -9.51 -4.70 -9.26
C SER A 6 -9.61 -3.65 -10.38
N LYS A 7 -10.49 -2.68 -10.20
CA LYS A 7 -10.67 -1.58 -11.16
C LYS A 7 -9.45 -0.67 -11.23
N ILE A 8 -8.80 -0.43 -10.10
CA ILE A 8 -7.54 0.32 -10.04
C ILE A 8 -6.45 -0.43 -10.79
N ILE A 9 -6.31 -1.72 -10.54
CA ILE A 9 -5.30 -2.57 -11.19
C ILE A 9 -5.50 -2.59 -12.71
N ASN A 10 -6.75 -2.63 -13.15
CA ASN A 10 -7.08 -2.67 -14.58
C ASN A 10 -7.04 -1.30 -15.27
N GLY A 11 -6.77 -0.23 -14.53
CA GLY A 11 -6.72 1.13 -15.09
C GLY A 11 -8.06 1.81 -15.27
N GLU A 12 -9.15 1.20 -14.81
CA GLU A 12 -10.50 1.80 -14.89
C GLU A 12 -10.67 2.96 -13.92
N ILE A 13 -9.98 2.90 -12.77
CA ILE A 13 -9.96 3.97 -11.77
C ILE A 13 -8.51 4.44 -11.64
N PRO A 14 -8.25 5.75 -11.73
CA PRO A 14 -6.88 6.27 -11.60
C PRO A 14 -6.34 6.09 -10.17
N CYS A 15 -5.03 5.93 -10.06
CA CYS A 15 -4.33 5.83 -8.79
C CYS A 15 -2.93 6.42 -8.92
N TYR A 16 -2.26 6.57 -7.79
CA TYR A 16 -0.85 6.96 -7.76
C TYR A 16 0.00 5.70 -7.55
N LYS A 17 0.32 5.06 -8.65
CA LYS A 17 1.01 3.76 -8.65
C LYS A 17 2.43 3.90 -8.09
N VAL A 18 2.81 2.92 -7.26
CA VAL A 18 4.14 2.85 -6.64
C VAL A 18 4.95 1.70 -7.24
N ALA A 19 4.36 0.51 -7.32
CA ALA A 19 5.06 -0.67 -7.82
C ALA A 19 4.07 -1.71 -8.33
N GLU A 20 4.56 -2.59 -9.19
CA GLU A 20 3.74 -3.65 -9.76
C GLU A 20 4.63 -4.78 -10.22
N ASP A 21 4.21 -6.01 -9.97
CA ASP A 21 4.78 -7.17 -10.63
C ASP A 21 3.64 -8.04 -11.19
N GLU A 22 3.92 -9.28 -11.51
CA GLU A 22 2.93 -10.18 -12.11
C GLU A 22 1.74 -10.44 -11.18
N ASN A 23 1.98 -10.46 -9.86
CA ASN A 23 0.99 -10.92 -8.88
C ASN A 23 0.50 -9.85 -7.91
N TYR A 24 1.24 -8.76 -7.73
CA TYR A 24 0.95 -7.74 -6.72
C TYR A 24 1.00 -6.34 -7.32
N PHE A 25 0.30 -5.42 -6.66
CA PHE A 25 0.17 -4.04 -7.09
C PHE A 25 0.21 -3.12 -5.88
N SER A 26 0.87 -1.98 -6.02
CA SER A 26 1.01 -1.02 -4.92
C SER A 26 0.73 0.40 -5.39
N PHE A 27 0.00 1.15 -4.58
CA PHE A 27 -0.39 2.53 -4.88
C PHE A 27 -0.62 3.29 -3.58
N LEU A 28 -0.60 4.62 -3.65
CA LEU A 28 -0.81 5.43 -2.45
C LEU A 28 -2.26 5.39 -1.99
N ASP A 29 -2.45 5.42 -0.67
CA ASP A 29 -3.77 5.65 -0.08
C ASP A 29 -4.12 7.13 -0.28
N ILE A 30 -5.28 7.41 -0.87
CA ILE A 30 -5.73 8.79 -1.12
C ILE A 30 -6.31 9.46 0.12
N ASN A 31 -6.50 8.70 1.21
CA ASN A 31 -6.87 9.20 2.53
C ASN A 31 -5.76 8.82 3.52
N PRO A 32 -4.54 9.37 3.35
CA PRO A 32 -3.38 8.86 4.06
C PRO A 32 -3.31 9.31 5.50
N LEU A 33 -2.78 8.44 6.35
CA LEU A 33 -2.44 8.78 7.74
C LEU A 33 -1.15 9.60 7.81
N ALA A 34 -0.29 9.43 6.82
CA ALA A 34 0.99 10.11 6.74
C ALA A 34 1.42 10.19 5.28
N GLU A 35 2.34 11.10 4.96
CA GLU A 35 2.96 11.09 3.64
C GLU A 35 3.72 9.78 3.47
N GLY A 36 3.45 9.09 2.37
CA GLY A 36 4.04 7.78 2.13
C GLY A 36 3.16 6.60 2.52
N HIS A 37 1.98 6.85 3.09
CA HIS A 37 1.00 5.78 3.37
C HIS A 37 0.62 5.10 2.07
N THR A 38 0.98 3.84 1.95
CA THR A 38 0.89 3.07 0.72
C THR A 38 0.08 1.81 0.96
N LEU A 39 -0.66 1.38 -0.06
CA LEU A 39 -1.40 0.13 -0.05
C LEU A 39 -0.71 -0.89 -0.94
N VAL A 40 -0.73 -2.14 -0.52
CA VAL A 40 -0.25 -3.28 -1.32
C VAL A 40 -1.38 -4.27 -1.43
N VAL A 41 -1.69 -4.68 -2.65
CA VAL A 41 -2.81 -5.60 -2.91
C VAL A 41 -2.36 -6.75 -3.80
N PRO A 42 -2.92 -7.96 -3.62
CA PRO A 42 -2.74 -9.02 -4.61
C PRO A 42 -3.62 -8.72 -5.82
N LYS A 43 -3.17 -9.07 -7.01
CA LYS A 43 -3.97 -8.89 -8.23
C LYS A 43 -5.18 -9.82 -8.24
N ASN A 44 -5.04 -11.01 -7.66
CA ASN A 44 -6.15 -11.92 -7.46
C ASN A 44 -6.99 -11.42 -6.27
N PRO A 45 -8.26 -11.04 -6.46
CA PRO A 45 -9.07 -10.47 -5.39
C PRO A 45 -9.49 -11.54 -4.38
N ILE A 46 -8.82 -11.55 -3.23
CA ILE A 46 -9.15 -12.36 -2.07
C ILE A 46 -9.52 -11.39 -0.95
N ASP A 47 -10.71 -11.60 -0.34
CA ASP A 47 -11.20 -10.72 0.72
C ASP A 47 -10.38 -10.83 2.00
N TYR A 48 -10.14 -12.06 2.45
CA TYR A 48 -9.49 -12.33 3.74
C TYR A 48 -8.06 -12.82 3.53
N ILE A 49 -7.10 -12.08 4.07
CA ILE A 49 -5.68 -12.38 3.85
C ILE A 49 -5.31 -13.81 4.26
N PHE A 50 -5.95 -14.33 5.33
CA PHE A 50 -5.62 -15.68 5.81
C PHE A 50 -6.25 -16.80 4.98
N ASP A 51 -7.04 -16.46 3.98
CA ASP A 51 -7.50 -17.42 2.98
C ASP A 51 -6.51 -17.57 1.82
N MET A 52 -5.47 -16.73 1.78
CA MET A 52 -4.43 -16.86 0.75
C MET A 52 -3.61 -18.13 0.99
N ASP A 53 -3.24 -18.82 -0.10
CA ASP A 53 -2.33 -19.94 0.03
C ASP A 53 -0.94 -19.45 0.47
N ASN A 54 -0.13 -20.37 1.00
CA ASN A 54 1.17 -20.03 1.58
C ASN A 54 2.13 -19.38 0.59
N VAL A 55 2.14 -19.83 -0.65
CA VAL A 55 3.02 -19.27 -1.69
C VAL A 55 2.63 -17.84 -2.01
N SER A 56 1.34 -17.61 -2.26
CA SER A 56 0.83 -16.26 -2.55
C SER A 56 0.99 -15.32 -1.37
N LEU A 57 0.72 -15.79 -0.15
CA LEU A 57 0.88 -14.99 1.05
C LEU A 57 2.35 -14.60 1.26
N SER A 58 3.26 -15.55 1.09
CA SER A 58 4.69 -15.29 1.22
C SER A 58 5.16 -14.24 0.22
N GLY A 59 4.75 -14.36 -1.04
CA GLY A 59 5.08 -13.37 -2.07
C GLY A 59 4.48 -12.01 -1.77
N PHE A 60 3.27 -11.97 -1.24
CA PHE A 60 2.59 -10.74 -0.85
C PHE A 60 3.40 -9.98 0.22
N ILE A 61 3.83 -10.67 1.26
CA ILE A 61 4.62 -10.08 2.34
C ILE A 61 5.99 -9.62 1.83
N VAL A 62 6.64 -10.41 0.99
CA VAL A 62 7.94 -10.03 0.42
C VAL A 62 7.82 -8.81 -0.48
N PHE A 63 6.76 -8.72 -1.30
CA PHE A 63 6.50 -7.54 -2.11
C PHE A 63 6.30 -6.31 -1.22
N ALA A 64 5.50 -6.44 -0.16
CA ALA A 64 5.28 -5.35 0.80
C ALA A 64 6.59 -4.90 1.46
N LYS A 65 7.46 -5.83 1.80
CA LYS A 65 8.79 -5.52 2.35
C LYS A 65 9.59 -4.63 1.40
N GLN A 66 9.59 -4.94 0.11
CA GLN A 66 10.35 -4.15 -0.87
C GLN A 66 9.80 -2.73 -0.98
N VAL A 67 8.48 -2.58 -0.92
CA VAL A 67 7.84 -1.26 -0.91
C VAL A 67 8.16 -0.51 0.39
N ALA A 68 8.09 -1.19 1.53
CA ALA A 68 8.37 -0.60 2.84
C ALA A 68 9.82 -0.06 2.93
N ILE A 69 10.77 -0.80 2.38
CA ILE A 69 12.17 -0.34 2.34
C ILE A 69 12.28 0.97 1.57
N ALA A 70 11.60 1.07 0.43
CA ALA A 70 11.59 2.30 -0.38
C ALA A 70 10.93 3.46 0.35
N ILE A 71 9.82 3.20 1.06
CA ILE A 71 9.13 4.23 1.87
C ILE A 71 10.09 4.79 2.91
N LYS A 72 10.73 3.93 3.69
CA LYS A 72 11.62 4.36 4.77
C LYS A 72 12.80 5.17 4.25
N LYS A 73 13.27 4.90 3.06
CA LYS A 73 14.37 5.62 2.44
C LYS A 73 14.04 7.10 2.21
N HIS A 74 12.79 7.40 1.86
CA HIS A 74 12.37 8.74 1.47
C HIS A 74 11.58 9.49 2.54
N PHE A 75 11.00 8.80 3.51
CA PHE A 75 10.18 9.39 4.56
C PHE A 75 10.76 9.03 5.92
N PRO A 76 11.45 9.99 6.59
CA PRO A 76 12.08 9.72 7.89
C PRO A 76 11.07 9.19 8.89
N CYS A 77 11.37 8.04 9.46
CA CYS A 77 10.53 7.40 10.46
C CYS A 77 11.33 6.36 11.23
N GLU A 78 10.85 6.01 12.42
CA GLU A 78 11.46 4.94 13.21
C GLU A 78 11.26 3.59 12.50
N LYS A 79 10.05 3.35 12.02
CA LYS A 79 9.68 2.11 11.32
C LYS A 79 8.58 2.39 10.33
N VAL A 80 8.43 1.49 9.36
CA VAL A 80 7.21 1.42 8.56
C VAL A 80 6.31 0.39 9.23
N GLY A 81 5.15 0.85 9.70
CA GLY A 81 4.15 -0.02 10.30
C GLY A 81 3.32 -0.72 9.24
N MET A 82 2.82 -1.90 9.56
CA MET A 82 2.01 -2.69 8.65
C MET A 82 0.71 -3.11 9.33
N ALA A 83 -0.41 -2.93 8.64
CA ALA A 83 -1.71 -3.37 9.14
C ALA A 83 -2.55 -3.93 8.01
N VAL A 84 -3.36 -4.94 8.34
CA VAL A 84 -4.36 -5.52 7.43
C VAL A 84 -5.68 -5.55 8.18
N ILE A 85 -6.68 -4.84 7.68
CA ILE A 85 -8.00 -4.76 8.31
C ILE A 85 -9.08 -5.28 7.36
N GLY A 86 -9.28 -4.60 6.22
CA GLY A 86 -10.10 -5.12 5.13
C GLY A 86 -11.59 -5.20 5.38
N LEU A 87 -12.13 -4.42 6.31
CA LEU A 87 -13.56 -4.48 6.62
C LEU A 87 -14.42 -3.65 5.67
N GLU A 88 -13.84 -2.67 4.98
CA GLU A 88 -14.57 -1.78 4.07
C GLU A 88 -14.52 -2.25 2.63
N VAL A 89 -13.37 -2.73 2.17
CA VAL A 89 -13.17 -3.23 0.80
C VAL A 89 -12.89 -4.72 0.85
N PRO A 90 -13.71 -5.57 0.18
CA PRO A 90 -13.53 -7.03 0.21
C PRO A 90 -12.41 -7.50 -0.71
N HIS A 91 -11.22 -6.99 -0.50
CA HIS A 91 -10.02 -7.28 -1.25
C HIS A 91 -8.85 -7.03 -0.29
N ALA A 92 -8.17 -8.09 0.13
CA ALA A 92 -7.11 -7.99 1.11
C ALA A 92 -6.09 -6.93 0.70
N HIS A 93 -5.73 -6.07 1.63
CA HIS A 93 -4.73 -5.04 1.38
C HIS A 93 -3.91 -4.76 2.63
N ILE A 94 -2.62 -4.60 2.40
CA ILE A 94 -1.67 -4.24 3.44
C ILE A 94 -1.53 -2.72 3.42
N HIS A 95 -1.71 -2.09 4.59
CA HIS A 95 -1.37 -0.70 4.80
C HIS A 95 0.09 -0.62 5.25
N LEU A 96 0.89 0.19 4.59
CA LEU A 96 2.25 0.53 4.99
C LEU A 96 2.28 2.00 5.36
N VAL A 97 2.62 2.33 6.60
CA VAL A 97 2.57 3.69 7.12
C VAL A 97 3.87 4.03 7.84
N PRO A 98 4.56 5.12 7.48
CA PRO A 98 5.70 5.58 8.28
C PRO A 98 5.23 5.96 9.68
N ILE A 99 5.86 5.38 10.71
CA ILE A 99 5.46 5.62 12.10
C ILE A 99 6.65 5.95 12.99
N ASN A 100 6.40 6.79 13.99
CA ASN A 100 7.35 7.13 15.07
C ASN A 100 6.76 6.85 16.45
N ASP A 101 5.44 6.60 16.50
CA ASP A 101 4.69 6.39 17.73
C ASP A 101 3.60 5.36 17.44
N VAL A 102 3.17 4.62 18.47
CA VAL A 102 2.14 3.58 18.32
C VAL A 102 0.80 4.15 17.84
N TYR A 103 0.54 5.42 18.09
CA TYR A 103 -0.71 6.05 17.67
C TYR A 103 -0.67 6.57 16.24
N ASP A 104 0.46 6.48 15.56
CA ASP A 104 0.60 6.96 14.18
C ASP A 104 -0.17 6.09 13.17
N ILE A 105 -0.43 4.84 13.51
CA ILE A 105 -1.21 3.92 12.67
C ILE A 105 -2.63 3.72 13.24
N ASP A 106 -3.28 4.81 13.59
CA ASP A 106 -4.65 4.82 14.09
C ASP A 106 -5.59 5.33 12.99
N PHE A 107 -6.42 4.44 12.44
CA PHE A 107 -7.32 4.75 11.32
C PHE A 107 -8.48 5.66 11.70
N LYS A 108 -8.65 5.96 12.98
CA LYS A 108 -9.62 6.95 13.45
C LYS A 108 -9.07 8.37 13.37
N LYS A 109 -7.76 8.54 13.21
CA LYS A 109 -7.14 9.86 13.11
C LYS A 109 -7.61 10.57 11.85
N LYS A 110 -7.57 11.90 11.90
CA LYS A 110 -7.86 12.73 10.74
C LYS A 110 -6.83 12.43 9.64
N LYS A 111 -7.33 12.21 8.44
CA LYS A 111 -6.47 11.92 7.28
C LYS A 111 -5.88 13.21 6.73
N LEU A 112 -4.68 13.10 6.16
CA LEU A 112 -4.05 14.23 5.49
C LEU A 112 -4.79 14.55 4.20
N LYS A 113 -4.80 15.84 3.83
CA LYS A 113 -5.33 16.30 2.54
C LYS A 113 -4.13 16.74 1.72
N LEU A 114 -3.78 15.95 0.73
CA LEU A 114 -2.66 16.24 -0.16
C LEU A 114 -3.17 16.63 -1.53
N THR A 115 -2.41 17.49 -2.21
CA THR A 115 -2.71 17.87 -3.59
C THR A 115 -2.33 16.74 -4.54
N GLU A 116 -2.88 16.78 -5.75
CA GLU A 116 -2.50 15.83 -6.80
C GLU A 116 -0.99 15.87 -7.06
N LYS A 117 -0.41 17.08 -7.07
CA LYS A 117 1.03 17.25 -7.25
C LYS A 117 1.83 16.56 -6.15
N GLN A 118 1.41 16.72 -4.89
CA GLN A 118 2.07 16.07 -3.75
C GLN A 118 1.99 14.55 -3.85
N PHE A 119 0.82 14.00 -4.18
CA PHE A 119 0.68 12.55 -4.37
C PHE A 119 1.60 12.04 -5.48
N LYS A 120 1.66 12.73 -6.61
CA LYS A 120 2.53 12.33 -7.73
C LYS A 120 4.00 12.32 -7.33
N GLU A 121 4.44 13.34 -6.61
CA GLU A 121 5.84 13.43 -6.14
C GLU A 121 6.16 12.32 -5.15
N ILE A 122 5.27 12.05 -4.20
CA ILE A 122 5.45 10.98 -3.22
C ILE A 122 5.54 9.63 -3.92
N ALA A 123 4.60 9.34 -4.83
CA ALA A 123 4.60 8.08 -5.56
C ALA A 123 5.87 7.89 -6.38
N GLN A 124 6.35 8.93 -7.05
CA GLN A 124 7.57 8.87 -7.84
C GLN A 124 8.80 8.60 -6.98
N LYS A 125 8.90 9.24 -5.82
CA LYS A 125 10.00 9.02 -4.88
C LYS A 125 10.06 7.56 -4.45
N ILE A 126 8.95 7.02 -4.00
CA ILE A 126 8.91 5.63 -3.53
C ILE A 126 9.21 4.69 -4.69
N ALA A 127 8.53 4.89 -5.84
CA ALA A 127 8.71 4.04 -7.02
C ALA A 127 10.16 3.98 -7.48
N SER A 128 10.89 5.10 -7.39
CA SER A 128 12.29 5.18 -7.82
C SER A 128 13.22 4.28 -7.01
N SER A 129 12.80 3.85 -5.82
CA SER A 129 13.63 3.06 -4.89
C SER A 129 13.11 1.66 -4.64
N VAL A 130 11.97 1.28 -5.23
CA VAL A 130 11.48 -0.08 -5.09
C VAL A 130 12.33 -1.02 -5.93
N SER A 131 12.82 -2.07 -5.30
CA SER A 131 13.62 -3.11 -5.95
C SER A 131 12.89 -4.45 -5.78
N LEU A 132 12.29 -4.93 -6.85
CA LEU A 132 11.54 -6.19 -6.83
C LEU A 132 12.46 -7.34 -7.27
N HIS A 133 12.56 -8.35 -6.43
CA HIS A 133 13.39 -9.54 -6.69
C HIS A 133 12.56 -10.80 -6.58
#